data_1320c75917e0814845273deb1e929f71
#
_entry.id   1320c75917e0814845273deb1e929f71
#
_cell.length_a   1.000
_cell.length_b   1.000
_cell.length_c   1.000
_cell.angle_alpha   90.00
_cell.angle_beta   90.00
_cell.angle_gamma   90.00
#
_symmetry.space_group_name_H-M   'P 1'
#
loop_
_entity.id
_entity.type
_entity.pdbx_description
1 polymer ?
#
loop_
_entity_poly.entity_id
_entity_poly.type
_entity_poly.pdbx_seq_one_letter_code
_entity_poly.pdbx_strand_id
1 'polypeptide(L)'
;MLEPHYNTVIIGAGPAGLIAGVEAFNPNHSVVILEKMHKTGLKLRISGKGRCNITNEESMQSFLNRFGKKGRFLKYAFSQFFNHDLLKYINDMGVPTKLERGGRYFCESDRATDIVVAFEKKLSALNIPIAMKSHVTGIKRNDDGQYVLKVKQGEHLTQVLADQLCVCSGGLGYPATGSTGEGYAMAKTFGHTIIDTAPSLVPVLTAGDTAKRVMGLSLRNISLSIWDEGKKVTEMFGEMMFTRKGVTGPIILTLSETLVTMLNSRKEVQIKIDLKPALDHKKLDQRLLRELSNNSKQNFRSLLKALLPLKMIDLFVDLLEIDPAKKLHQVTGEEHKRLRMLLKEFPMQVIGHDSYDHAIVTSGGISLKEIDPTTMESKLASNLYFAGEVIDVNGETGGYNLTSSWSTGFLAGRSMRNKDLGR
;
A
#
# COMPACT_ATOMS: atom_id res chain seq x y z
N MET A 1 -30.54 -14.32 -9.77
CA MET A 1 -29.79 -15.59 -9.90
C MET A 1 -28.65 -15.36 -10.90
N LEU A 2 -27.55 -16.08 -10.82
CA LEU A 2 -26.50 -16.06 -11.83
C LEU A 2 -26.99 -16.80 -13.08
N GLU A 3 -26.67 -16.29 -14.25
CA GLU A 3 -26.85 -17.02 -15.49
C GLU A 3 -25.86 -18.19 -15.58
N PRO A 4 -26.20 -19.27 -16.28
CA PRO A 4 -25.32 -20.43 -16.39
C PRO A 4 -24.05 -20.16 -17.23
N HIS A 5 -24.08 -19.13 -18.08
CA HIS A 5 -22.97 -18.74 -18.95
C HIS A 5 -22.87 -17.21 -19.09
N TYR A 6 -21.62 -16.73 -19.11
CA TYR A 6 -21.26 -15.34 -19.48
C TYR A 6 -20.10 -15.36 -20.46
N ASN A 7 -20.05 -14.39 -21.37
CA ASN A 7 -18.88 -14.21 -22.21
C ASN A 7 -17.66 -13.77 -21.36
N THR A 8 -17.89 -12.92 -20.37
CA THR A 8 -16.82 -12.43 -19.49
C THR A 8 -17.23 -12.50 -18.02
N VAL A 9 -16.40 -13.17 -17.22
CA VAL A 9 -16.52 -13.17 -15.75
C VAL A 9 -15.34 -12.46 -15.14
N ILE A 10 -15.61 -11.56 -14.21
CA ILE A 10 -14.58 -10.84 -13.44
C ILE A 10 -14.72 -11.24 -11.97
N ILE A 11 -13.64 -11.67 -11.34
CA ILE A 11 -13.60 -12.06 -9.93
C ILE A 11 -13.03 -10.93 -9.08
N GLY A 12 -13.88 -10.36 -8.22
CA GLY A 12 -13.55 -9.26 -7.32
C GLY A 12 -14.03 -7.89 -7.81
N ALA A 13 -14.78 -7.19 -6.94
CA ALA A 13 -15.32 -5.84 -7.18
C ALA A 13 -14.48 -4.75 -6.47
N GLY A 14 -13.14 -4.90 -6.50
CA GLY A 14 -12.16 -3.87 -6.15
C GLY A 14 -11.92 -2.90 -7.32
N PRO A 15 -10.99 -1.94 -7.18
CA PRO A 15 -10.69 -0.94 -8.23
C PRO A 15 -10.44 -1.57 -9.59
N ALA A 16 -9.59 -2.59 -9.66
CA ALA A 16 -9.27 -3.26 -10.92
C ALA A 16 -10.49 -3.95 -11.55
N GLY A 17 -11.30 -4.66 -10.75
CA GLY A 17 -12.47 -5.36 -11.28
C GLY A 17 -13.59 -4.42 -11.70
N LEU A 18 -13.80 -3.32 -10.96
CA LEU A 18 -14.82 -2.31 -11.31
C LEU A 18 -14.55 -1.68 -12.66
N ILE A 19 -13.32 -1.20 -12.89
CA ILE A 19 -12.98 -0.58 -14.17
C ILE A 19 -12.89 -1.63 -15.29
N ALA A 20 -12.37 -2.84 -14.99
CA ALA A 20 -12.34 -3.93 -15.98
C ALA A 20 -13.76 -4.29 -16.46
N GLY A 21 -14.74 -4.29 -15.55
CA GLY A 21 -16.13 -4.53 -15.91
C GLY A 21 -16.70 -3.48 -16.85
N VAL A 22 -16.45 -2.19 -16.56
CA VAL A 22 -16.93 -1.10 -17.46
C VAL A 22 -16.23 -1.18 -18.81
N GLU A 23 -14.93 -1.42 -18.86
CA GLU A 23 -14.15 -1.43 -20.09
C GLU A 23 -14.33 -2.73 -20.92
N ALA A 24 -14.75 -3.83 -20.28
CA ALA A 24 -15.13 -5.06 -20.98
C ALA A 24 -16.50 -5.00 -21.67
N PHE A 25 -17.27 -3.91 -21.45
CA PHE A 25 -18.60 -3.76 -22.03
C PHE A 25 -18.55 -3.87 -23.56
N ASN A 26 -19.35 -4.79 -24.07
CA ASN A 26 -19.68 -4.97 -25.48
C ASN A 26 -21.19 -5.28 -25.57
N PRO A 27 -21.97 -4.57 -26.40
CA PRO A 27 -23.42 -4.80 -26.50
C PRO A 27 -23.83 -6.24 -26.81
N ASN A 28 -22.95 -7.00 -27.44
CA ASN A 28 -23.18 -8.39 -27.84
C ASN A 28 -22.65 -9.44 -26.84
N HIS A 29 -22.02 -8.99 -25.75
CA HIS A 29 -21.36 -9.88 -24.76
C HIS A 29 -21.95 -9.66 -23.38
N SER A 30 -22.26 -10.76 -22.73
CA SER A 30 -22.65 -10.76 -21.31
C SER A 30 -21.43 -10.66 -20.41
N VAL A 31 -21.45 -9.71 -19.46
CA VAL A 31 -20.37 -9.50 -18.47
C VAL A 31 -20.98 -9.59 -17.07
N VAL A 32 -20.28 -10.23 -16.13
CA VAL A 32 -20.64 -10.24 -14.71
C VAL A 32 -19.41 -10.05 -13.83
N ILE A 33 -19.57 -9.33 -12.71
CA ILE A 33 -18.57 -9.22 -11.65
C ILE A 33 -19.04 -10.07 -10.47
N LEU A 34 -18.23 -11.04 -10.04
CA LEU A 34 -18.48 -11.87 -8.87
C LEU A 34 -17.72 -11.30 -7.66
N GLU A 35 -18.45 -10.91 -6.62
CA GLU A 35 -17.87 -10.36 -5.39
C GLU A 35 -18.29 -11.23 -4.19
N LYS A 36 -17.30 -11.77 -3.46
CA LYS A 36 -17.57 -12.62 -2.31
C LYS A 36 -18.10 -11.86 -1.09
N MET A 37 -17.78 -10.59 -0.98
CA MET A 37 -18.19 -9.77 0.13
C MET A 37 -19.62 -9.23 -0.05
N HIS A 38 -20.14 -8.62 1.01
CA HIS A 38 -21.50 -8.04 1.03
C HIS A 38 -21.58 -6.61 0.47
N LYS A 39 -20.44 -6.02 0.13
CA LYS A 39 -20.34 -4.66 -0.44
C LYS A 39 -19.18 -4.57 -1.40
N THR A 40 -19.37 -3.79 -2.45
CA THR A 40 -18.38 -3.43 -3.46
C THR A 40 -17.25 -2.60 -2.86
N GLY A 41 -16.01 -2.87 -3.25
CA GLY A 41 -14.87 -2.00 -3.00
C GLY A 41 -14.53 -1.78 -1.53
N LEU A 42 -14.71 -2.76 -0.64
CA LEU A 42 -14.49 -2.59 0.80
C LEU A 42 -13.11 -2.02 1.12
N LYS A 43 -12.04 -2.54 0.50
CA LYS A 43 -10.67 -2.04 0.72
C LYS A 43 -10.51 -0.61 0.17
N LEU A 44 -11.13 -0.29 -0.97
CA LEU A 44 -11.13 1.07 -1.51
C LEU A 44 -11.82 2.06 -0.56
N ARG A 45 -12.95 1.68 0.03
CA ARG A 45 -13.72 2.51 0.97
C ARG A 45 -12.93 2.91 2.22
N ILE A 46 -11.97 2.11 2.68
CA ILE A 46 -11.12 2.42 3.83
C ILE A 46 -9.78 3.06 3.46
N SER A 47 -9.42 3.07 2.17
CA SER A 47 -8.16 3.64 1.70
C SER A 47 -8.06 5.15 2.00
N GLY A 48 -6.83 5.65 2.25
CA GLY A 48 -6.63 7.04 2.60
C GLY A 48 -7.42 7.51 3.84
N LYS A 49 -7.67 6.63 4.81
CA LYS A 49 -8.51 6.87 6.00
C LYS A 49 -9.97 7.19 5.64
N GLY A 50 -10.51 6.50 4.64
CA GLY A 50 -11.87 6.69 4.15
C GLY A 50 -12.03 7.77 3.08
N ARG A 51 -10.92 8.45 2.69
CA ARG A 51 -10.93 9.55 1.71
C ARG A 51 -10.58 9.12 0.29
N CYS A 52 -9.95 7.96 0.11
CA CYS A 52 -9.34 7.45 -1.10
C CYS A 52 -8.25 8.37 -1.69
N ASN A 53 -6.99 8.00 -1.51
CA ASN A 53 -5.89 8.62 -2.24
C ASN A 53 -5.86 8.04 -3.66
N ILE A 54 -6.57 8.69 -4.58
CA ILE A 54 -6.91 8.18 -5.92
C ILE A 54 -5.66 7.92 -6.76
N THR A 55 -4.80 8.93 -6.84
CA THR A 55 -3.57 8.95 -7.64
C THR A 55 -2.62 10.04 -7.15
N ASN A 56 -1.52 10.26 -7.87
CA ASN A 56 -0.53 11.31 -7.62
C ASN A 56 -0.26 12.11 -8.89
N GLU A 57 0.17 13.39 -8.74
CA GLU A 57 0.48 14.33 -9.82
C GLU A 57 1.83 14.02 -10.50
N GLU A 58 2.64 13.12 -9.95
CA GLU A 58 3.97 12.84 -10.48
C GLU A 58 3.95 12.41 -11.96
N SER A 59 5.05 12.71 -12.67
CA SER A 59 5.27 12.24 -14.04
C SER A 59 5.28 10.71 -14.10
N MET A 60 4.97 10.14 -15.27
CA MET A 60 5.00 8.70 -15.48
C MET A 60 6.35 8.08 -15.11
N GLN A 61 7.46 8.72 -15.44
CA GLN A 61 8.79 8.20 -15.10
C GLN A 61 9.02 8.15 -13.60
N SER A 62 8.67 9.21 -12.87
CA SER A 62 8.74 9.23 -11.40
C SER A 62 7.83 8.17 -10.80
N PHE A 63 6.63 8.03 -11.36
CA PHE A 63 5.63 7.06 -10.91
C PHE A 63 6.13 5.63 -11.06
N LEU A 64 6.73 5.26 -12.22
CA LEU A 64 7.33 3.95 -12.45
C LEU A 64 8.44 3.64 -11.45
N ASN A 65 9.26 4.64 -11.08
CA ASN A 65 10.33 4.48 -10.11
C ASN A 65 9.82 4.08 -8.71
N ARG A 66 8.57 4.47 -8.35
CA ARG A 66 7.93 4.09 -7.07
C ARG A 66 7.63 2.59 -6.96
N PHE A 67 7.69 1.86 -8.06
CA PHE A 67 7.54 0.40 -8.13
C PHE A 67 8.88 -0.32 -8.27
N GLY A 68 10.00 0.38 -8.19
CA GLY A 68 11.33 -0.20 -8.39
C GLY A 68 11.44 -0.93 -9.74
N LYS A 69 12.05 -2.11 -9.73
CA LYS A 69 12.24 -2.91 -10.95
C LYS A 69 10.92 -3.37 -11.61
N LYS A 70 9.86 -3.51 -10.82
CA LYS A 70 8.52 -3.94 -11.27
C LYS A 70 7.78 -2.87 -12.08
N GLY A 71 8.15 -1.60 -11.92
CA GLY A 71 7.55 -0.47 -12.65
C GLY A 71 7.61 -0.62 -14.17
N ARG A 72 8.66 -1.26 -14.71
CA ARG A 72 8.78 -1.50 -16.16
C ARG A 72 7.58 -2.26 -16.74
N PHE A 73 7.01 -3.19 -15.98
CA PHE A 73 5.81 -3.94 -16.38
C PHE A 73 4.61 -3.03 -16.60
N LEU A 74 4.44 -2.00 -15.75
CA LEU A 74 3.30 -1.07 -15.79
C LEU A 74 3.38 -0.04 -16.93
N LYS A 75 4.54 0.09 -17.60
CA LYS A 75 4.77 1.17 -18.57
C LYS A 75 3.69 1.22 -19.67
N TYR A 76 3.30 0.07 -20.20
CA TYR A 76 2.27 0.02 -21.25
C TYR A 76 0.90 0.36 -20.67
N ALA A 77 0.49 -0.22 -19.54
CA ALA A 77 -0.79 0.08 -18.92
C ALA A 77 -0.92 1.58 -18.60
N PHE A 78 0.13 2.23 -18.07
CA PHE A 78 0.15 3.67 -17.83
C PHE A 78 0.16 4.50 -19.12
N SER A 79 0.71 4.00 -20.24
CA SER A 79 0.61 4.71 -21.52
C SER A 79 -0.80 4.68 -22.12
N GLN A 80 -1.64 3.74 -21.66
CA GLN A 80 -3.02 3.60 -22.14
C GLN A 80 -4.02 4.29 -21.19
N PHE A 81 -3.73 4.33 -19.89
CA PHE A 81 -4.61 4.92 -18.88
C PHE A 81 -3.78 5.29 -17.63
N PHE A 82 -3.55 6.58 -17.43
CA PHE A 82 -2.70 7.08 -16.37
C PHE A 82 -3.45 8.03 -15.43
N ASN A 83 -2.73 8.79 -14.60
CA ASN A 83 -3.27 9.62 -13.55
C ASN A 83 -4.30 10.64 -14.04
N HIS A 84 -4.00 11.40 -15.09
CA HIS A 84 -4.94 12.41 -15.63
C HIS A 84 -6.14 11.76 -16.35
N ASP A 85 -5.92 10.62 -17.03
CA ASP A 85 -7.03 9.85 -17.63
C ASP A 85 -7.96 9.33 -16.54
N LEU A 86 -7.39 8.79 -15.44
CA LEU A 86 -8.15 8.32 -14.28
C LEU A 86 -8.95 9.46 -13.63
N LEU A 87 -8.33 10.61 -13.42
CA LEU A 87 -9.01 11.77 -12.83
C LEU A 87 -10.16 12.24 -13.72
N LYS A 88 -9.91 12.36 -15.03
CA LYS A 88 -10.97 12.68 -16.00
C LYS A 88 -12.10 11.67 -15.94
N TYR A 89 -11.77 10.38 -15.95
CA TYR A 89 -12.74 9.28 -15.90
C TYR A 89 -13.65 9.37 -14.66
N ILE A 90 -13.06 9.62 -13.49
CA ILE A 90 -13.79 9.77 -12.22
C ILE A 90 -14.64 11.05 -12.22
N ASN A 91 -14.09 12.17 -12.70
CA ASN A 91 -14.83 13.44 -12.80
C ASN A 91 -16.02 13.33 -13.77
N ASP A 92 -15.84 12.66 -14.91
CA ASP A 92 -16.92 12.42 -15.89
C ASP A 92 -18.06 11.55 -15.33
N MET A 93 -17.77 10.75 -14.30
CA MET A 93 -18.80 10.01 -13.54
C MET A 93 -19.46 10.85 -12.43
N GLY A 94 -19.17 12.15 -12.34
CA GLY A 94 -19.77 13.08 -11.39
C GLY A 94 -19.12 13.06 -9.99
N VAL A 95 -17.86 12.61 -9.88
CA VAL A 95 -17.09 12.65 -8.63
C VAL A 95 -15.94 13.64 -8.78
N PRO A 96 -16.11 14.92 -8.37
CA PRO A 96 -15.06 15.92 -8.47
C PRO A 96 -13.88 15.59 -7.55
N THR A 97 -12.67 15.91 -8.03
CA THR A 97 -11.41 15.59 -7.37
C THR A 97 -10.60 16.85 -7.06
N LYS A 98 -9.83 16.80 -5.97
CA LYS A 98 -8.93 17.89 -5.53
C LYS A 98 -7.50 17.42 -5.35
N LEU A 99 -6.55 18.30 -5.68
CA LEU A 99 -5.13 18.11 -5.41
C LEU A 99 -4.80 18.59 -4.00
N GLU A 100 -4.07 17.78 -3.24
CA GLU A 100 -3.57 18.12 -1.91
C GLU A 100 -2.03 18.06 -1.84
N ARG A 101 -1.50 18.49 -0.70
CA ARG A 101 -0.05 18.49 -0.44
C ARG A 101 0.58 17.12 -0.74
N GLY A 102 1.73 17.16 -1.41
CA GLY A 102 2.48 15.96 -1.81
C GLY A 102 1.96 15.32 -3.09
N GLY A 103 1.27 16.08 -3.93
CA GLY A 103 0.80 15.64 -5.25
C GLY A 103 -0.35 14.62 -5.20
N ARG A 104 -1.06 14.49 -4.09
CA ARG A 104 -2.08 13.47 -3.87
C ARG A 104 -3.46 13.97 -4.25
N TYR A 105 -4.20 13.17 -5.01
CA TYR A 105 -5.58 13.45 -5.36
C TYR A 105 -6.58 12.70 -4.49
N PHE A 106 -7.61 13.43 -4.06
CA PHE A 106 -8.73 12.92 -3.27
C PHE A 106 -10.07 13.38 -3.88
N CYS A 107 -11.17 12.74 -3.48
CA CYS A 107 -12.49 13.29 -3.77
C CYS A 107 -12.66 14.64 -3.04
N GLU A 108 -13.32 15.61 -3.66
CA GLU A 108 -13.68 16.87 -2.99
C GLU A 108 -14.52 16.65 -1.73
N SER A 109 -15.38 15.64 -1.76
CA SER A 109 -16.25 15.24 -0.63
C SER A 109 -15.50 14.57 0.53
N ASP A 110 -14.20 14.24 0.37
CA ASP A 110 -13.42 13.44 1.32
C ASP A 110 -14.02 12.04 1.61
N ARG A 111 -14.79 11.48 0.68
CA ARG A 111 -15.44 10.17 0.84
C ARG A 111 -15.08 9.21 -0.30
N ALA A 112 -14.30 8.18 0.03
CA ALA A 112 -13.96 7.08 -0.89
C ALA A 112 -15.20 6.37 -1.47
N THR A 113 -16.29 6.39 -0.73
CA THR A 113 -17.59 5.78 -1.11
C THR A 113 -18.14 6.35 -2.40
N ASP A 114 -17.90 7.62 -2.69
CA ASP A 114 -18.50 8.30 -3.85
C ASP A 114 -17.94 7.72 -5.15
N ILE A 115 -16.65 7.34 -5.18
CA ILE A 115 -16.04 6.64 -6.32
C ILE A 115 -16.73 5.29 -6.54
N VAL A 116 -16.90 4.50 -5.46
CA VAL A 116 -17.51 3.18 -5.56
C VAL A 116 -18.94 3.27 -6.10
N VAL A 117 -19.73 4.19 -5.55
CA VAL A 117 -21.12 4.42 -5.99
C VAL A 117 -21.18 4.87 -7.44
N ALA A 118 -20.23 5.69 -7.89
CA ALA A 118 -20.16 6.11 -9.30
C ALA A 118 -19.92 4.93 -10.24
N PHE A 119 -19.00 4.02 -9.89
CA PHE A 119 -18.78 2.78 -10.64
C PHE A 119 -20.00 1.84 -10.61
N GLU A 120 -20.65 1.67 -9.45
CA GLU A 120 -21.88 0.88 -9.33
C GLU A 120 -22.98 1.41 -10.28
N LYS A 121 -23.18 2.73 -10.30
CA LYS A 121 -24.14 3.37 -11.22
C LYS A 121 -23.74 3.17 -12.69
N LYS A 122 -22.48 3.33 -13.03
CA LYS A 122 -21.97 3.14 -14.40
C LYS A 122 -22.18 1.71 -14.88
N LEU A 123 -21.83 0.71 -14.07
CA LEU A 123 -22.05 -0.70 -14.38
C LEU A 123 -23.53 -1.04 -14.53
N SER A 124 -24.39 -0.52 -13.65
CA SER A 124 -25.84 -0.67 -13.74
C SER A 124 -26.39 -0.07 -15.03
N ALA A 125 -25.95 1.11 -15.46
CA ALA A 125 -26.36 1.74 -16.71
C ALA A 125 -25.93 0.95 -17.96
N LEU A 126 -24.88 0.11 -17.83
CA LEU A 126 -24.41 -0.79 -18.88
C LEU A 126 -25.04 -2.20 -18.77
N ASN A 127 -25.96 -2.42 -17.84
CA ASN A 127 -26.57 -3.72 -17.52
C ASN A 127 -25.54 -4.80 -17.14
N ILE A 128 -24.43 -4.40 -16.49
CA ILE A 128 -23.41 -5.32 -15.97
C ILE A 128 -23.70 -5.59 -14.48
N PRO A 129 -24.17 -6.79 -14.11
CA PRO A 129 -24.47 -7.13 -12.73
C PRO A 129 -23.20 -7.30 -11.90
N ILE A 130 -23.25 -6.81 -10.65
CA ILE A 130 -22.28 -7.16 -9.60
C ILE A 130 -22.99 -8.16 -8.68
N ALA A 131 -22.63 -9.44 -8.79
CA ALA A 131 -23.18 -10.50 -7.96
C ALA A 131 -22.45 -10.54 -6.62
N MET A 132 -23.06 -9.93 -5.59
CA MET A 132 -22.54 -9.90 -4.23
C MET A 132 -22.67 -11.26 -3.55
N LYS A 133 -21.85 -11.53 -2.51
CA LYS A 133 -21.84 -12.79 -1.76
C LYS A 133 -21.65 -14.02 -2.66
N SER A 134 -20.96 -13.83 -3.78
CA SER A 134 -20.67 -14.84 -4.80
C SER A 134 -19.20 -15.25 -4.71
N HIS A 135 -18.94 -16.26 -3.90
CA HIS A 135 -17.59 -16.73 -3.62
C HIS A 135 -17.18 -17.80 -4.63
N VAL A 136 -16.19 -17.49 -5.47
CA VAL A 136 -15.60 -18.47 -6.39
C VAL A 136 -14.66 -19.39 -5.60
N THR A 137 -15.04 -20.65 -5.44
CA THR A 137 -14.31 -21.64 -4.64
C THR A 137 -13.40 -22.52 -5.47
N GLY A 138 -13.51 -22.49 -6.79
CA GLY A 138 -12.66 -23.23 -7.71
C GLY A 138 -12.94 -22.87 -9.15
N ILE A 139 -11.90 -23.03 -9.98
CA ILE A 139 -11.97 -22.83 -11.42
C ILE A 139 -11.26 -23.97 -12.13
N LYS A 140 -11.78 -24.35 -13.29
CA LYS A 140 -11.14 -25.30 -14.21
C LYS A 140 -11.46 -24.91 -15.65
N ARG A 141 -10.78 -25.49 -16.61
CA ARG A 141 -11.09 -25.36 -18.04
C ARG A 141 -11.76 -26.63 -18.53
N ASN A 142 -12.83 -26.52 -19.33
CA ASN A 142 -13.45 -27.65 -20.00
C ASN A 142 -12.79 -27.93 -21.37
N ASP A 143 -13.24 -29.00 -22.04
CA ASP A 143 -12.71 -29.42 -23.33
C ASP A 143 -13.03 -28.41 -24.45
N ASP A 144 -14.10 -27.63 -24.31
CA ASP A 144 -14.47 -26.55 -25.23
C ASP A 144 -13.64 -25.26 -25.01
N GLY A 145 -12.69 -25.29 -24.06
CA GLY A 145 -11.82 -24.17 -23.76
C GLY A 145 -12.43 -23.09 -22.87
N GLN A 146 -13.65 -23.29 -22.33
CA GLN A 146 -14.32 -22.37 -21.43
C GLN A 146 -13.86 -22.58 -19.98
N TYR A 147 -13.94 -21.52 -19.17
CA TYR A 147 -13.72 -21.57 -17.73
C TYR A 147 -15.00 -22.01 -17.02
N VAL A 148 -14.90 -23.01 -16.17
CA VAL A 148 -15.98 -23.52 -15.31
C VAL A 148 -15.69 -23.07 -13.90
N LEU A 149 -16.48 -22.13 -13.38
CA LEU A 149 -16.35 -21.57 -12.04
C LEU A 149 -17.32 -22.26 -11.09
N LYS A 150 -16.84 -22.71 -9.93
CA LYS A 150 -17.69 -23.13 -8.81
C LYS A 150 -17.96 -21.90 -7.93
N VAL A 151 -19.20 -21.45 -7.89
CA VAL A 151 -19.62 -20.25 -7.17
C VAL A 151 -20.52 -20.61 -6.01
N LYS A 152 -20.11 -20.24 -4.79
CA LYS A 152 -20.90 -20.41 -3.58
C LYS A 152 -21.65 -19.12 -3.22
N GLN A 153 -22.98 -19.19 -3.09
CA GLN A 153 -23.86 -18.10 -2.64
C GLN A 153 -24.67 -18.59 -1.43
N GLY A 154 -24.25 -18.22 -0.22
CA GLY A 154 -24.77 -18.80 1.01
C GLY A 154 -24.51 -20.31 1.05
N GLU A 155 -25.55 -21.13 1.13
CA GLU A 155 -25.45 -22.58 1.09
C GLU A 155 -25.57 -23.19 -0.33
N HIS A 156 -25.89 -22.37 -1.32
CA HIS A 156 -26.03 -22.80 -2.71
C HIS A 156 -24.68 -22.81 -3.44
N LEU A 157 -24.39 -23.92 -4.11
CA LEU A 157 -23.25 -24.09 -4.98
C LEU A 157 -23.75 -24.19 -6.44
N THR A 158 -23.28 -23.24 -7.28
CA THR A 158 -23.66 -23.14 -8.69
C THR A 158 -22.42 -23.25 -9.56
N GLN A 159 -22.56 -23.77 -10.77
CA GLN A 159 -21.51 -23.66 -11.79
C GLN A 159 -21.86 -22.55 -12.77
N VAL A 160 -20.85 -21.75 -13.11
CA VAL A 160 -20.94 -20.67 -14.10
C VAL A 160 -19.86 -20.92 -15.16
N LEU A 161 -20.25 -20.87 -16.41
CA LEU A 161 -19.33 -20.94 -17.55
C LEU A 161 -18.91 -19.54 -17.97
N ALA A 162 -17.65 -19.39 -18.38
CA ALA A 162 -17.12 -18.14 -18.90
C ALA A 162 -16.21 -18.39 -20.11
N ASP A 163 -16.37 -17.61 -21.18
CA ASP A 163 -15.45 -17.64 -22.33
C ASP A 163 -14.14 -16.93 -22.02
N GLN A 164 -14.23 -15.87 -21.20
CA GLN A 164 -13.09 -15.09 -20.70
C GLN A 164 -13.20 -14.92 -19.18
N LEU A 165 -12.06 -14.95 -18.50
CA LEU A 165 -11.97 -14.81 -17.05
C LEU A 165 -10.93 -13.77 -16.66
N CYS A 166 -11.32 -12.81 -15.82
CA CYS A 166 -10.39 -11.85 -15.23
C CYS A 166 -10.34 -11.99 -13.71
N VAL A 167 -9.16 -12.24 -13.15
CA VAL A 167 -8.96 -12.36 -11.70
C VAL A 167 -8.46 -11.03 -11.15
N CYS A 168 -9.33 -10.34 -10.40
CA CYS A 168 -9.09 -9.04 -9.75
C CYS A 168 -9.26 -9.13 -8.22
N SER A 169 -8.92 -10.27 -7.61
CA SER A 169 -9.23 -10.63 -6.23
C SER A 169 -8.42 -9.88 -5.16
N GLY A 170 -7.44 -9.05 -5.57
CA GLY A 170 -6.50 -8.40 -4.65
C GLY A 170 -5.44 -9.37 -4.10
N GLY A 171 -4.67 -8.91 -3.11
CA GLY A 171 -3.63 -9.68 -2.44
C GLY A 171 -4.08 -10.29 -1.11
N LEU A 172 -3.26 -10.08 -0.05
CA LEU A 172 -3.49 -10.58 1.31
C LEU A 172 -3.74 -9.45 2.33
N GLY A 173 -3.46 -8.20 1.96
CA GLY A 173 -3.60 -7.06 2.88
C GLY A 173 -5.06 -6.74 3.20
N TYR A 174 -5.36 -6.49 4.49
CA TYR A 174 -6.72 -6.28 5.02
C TYR A 174 -7.68 -7.44 4.66
N PRO A 175 -7.43 -8.69 5.11
CA PRO A 175 -8.21 -9.86 4.72
C PRO A 175 -9.71 -9.73 5.05
N ALA A 176 -10.07 -8.98 6.09
CA ALA A 176 -11.47 -8.67 6.42
C ALA A 176 -12.23 -7.90 5.31
N THR A 177 -11.51 -7.32 4.33
CA THR A 177 -12.11 -6.66 3.17
C THR A 177 -12.26 -7.56 1.95
N GLY A 178 -11.88 -8.84 2.07
CA GLY A 178 -11.99 -9.82 1.00
C GLY A 178 -10.66 -10.22 0.33
N SER A 179 -9.55 -9.57 0.65
CA SER A 179 -8.23 -9.89 0.09
C SER A 179 -7.56 -11.03 0.87
N THR A 180 -7.90 -12.28 0.55
CA THR A 180 -7.49 -13.50 1.28
C THR A 180 -6.60 -14.44 0.46
N GLY A 181 -6.11 -13.99 -0.72
CA GLY A 181 -5.15 -14.73 -1.54
C GLY A 181 -5.75 -15.85 -2.40
N GLU A 182 -7.05 -15.95 -2.53
CA GLU A 182 -7.70 -17.01 -3.34
C GLU A 182 -7.30 -16.92 -4.82
N GLY A 183 -7.07 -15.72 -5.35
CA GLY A 183 -6.59 -15.53 -6.71
C GLY A 183 -5.24 -16.20 -6.98
N TYR A 184 -4.39 -16.35 -5.97
CA TYR A 184 -3.13 -17.09 -6.10
C TYR A 184 -3.37 -18.59 -6.30
N ALA A 185 -4.32 -19.17 -5.55
CA ALA A 185 -4.69 -20.56 -5.72
C ALA A 185 -5.32 -20.80 -7.11
N MET A 186 -6.16 -19.86 -7.56
CA MET A 186 -6.76 -19.89 -8.90
C MET A 186 -5.68 -19.85 -9.99
N ALA A 187 -4.71 -18.94 -9.89
CA ALA A 187 -3.62 -18.84 -10.85
C ALA A 187 -2.74 -20.10 -10.90
N LYS A 188 -2.45 -20.70 -9.74
CA LYS A 188 -1.70 -21.98 -9.66
C LYS A 188 -2.39 -23.10 -10.40
N THR A 189 -3.73 -23.13 -10.47
CA THR A 189 -4.49 -24.16 -11.22
C THR A 189 -4.12 -24.15 -12.71
N PHE A 190 -3.68 -23.00 -13.23
CA PHE A 190 -3.25 -22.84 -14.63
C PHE A 190 -1.72 -22.76 -14.81
N GLY A 191 -0.96 -23.21 -13.81
CA GLY A 191 0.50 -23.32 -13.87
C GLY A 191 1.26 -22.03 -13.54
N HIS A 192 0.58 -20.97 -13.09
CA HIS A 192 1.27 -19.73 -12.73
C HIS A 192 2.12 -19.86 -11.47
N THR A 193 3.31 -19.29 -11.55
CA THR A 193 4.21 -19.10 -10.42
C THR A 193 3.72 -17.98 -9.53
N ILE A 194 3.64 -18.23 -8.23
CA ILE A 194 3.38 -17.19 -7.24
C ILE A 194 4.69 -16.83 -6.56
N ILE A 195 5.11 -15.60 -6.75
CA ILE A 195 6.25 -15.02 -6.04
C ILE A 195 5.89 -14.90 -4.56
N ASP A 196 6.78 -15.30 -3.68
CA ASP A 196 6.56 -15.32 -2.24
C ASP A 196 5.97 -14.00 -1.74
N THR A 197 4.87 -14.11 -1.02
CA THR A 197 4.13 -12.96 -0.55
C THR A 197 4.61 -12.52 0.83
N ALA A 198 4.70 -11.21 1.03
CA ALA A 198 5.02 -10.59 2.31
C ALA A 198 4.15 -9.34 2.53
N PRO A 199 3.88 -8.96 3.81
CA PRO A 199 3.23 -7.69 4.11
C PRO A 199 4.11 -6.53 3.65
N SER A 200 3.53 -5.55 2.96
CA SER A 200 4.19 -4.32 2.55
C SER A 200 3.33 -3.11 2.93
N LEU A 201 3.96 -1.95 3.07
CA LEU A 201 3.35 -0.75 3.65
C LEU A 201 2.71 -1.07 5.01
N VAL A 202 3.49 -1.67 5.90
CA VAL A 202 3.05 -2.23 7.18
C VAL A 202 3.80 -1.57 8.35
N PRO A 203 3.17 -1.36 9.52
CA PRO A 203 3.87 -0.95 10.74
C PRO A 203 4.92 -1.98 11.15
N VAL A 204 6.04 -1.52 11.75
CA VAL A 204 7.06 -2.40 12.29
C VAL A 204 7.06 -2.39 13.82
N LEU A 205 7.45 -3.54 14.39
CA LEU A 205 7.50 -3.76 15.83
C LEU A 205 8.92 -3.49 16.33
N THR A 206 9.04 -2.88 17.50
CA THR A 206 10.33 -2.54 18.09
C THR A 206 10.49 -3.16 19.48
N ALA A 207 11.72 -3.48 19.84
CA ALA A 207 12.06 -3.98 21.16
C ALA A 207 11.89 -2.88 22.25
N GLY A 208 11.73 -3.33 23.49
CA GLY A 208 11.62 -2.47 24.66
C GLY A 208 10.29 -1.72 24.76
N ASP A 209 10.23 -0.74 25.63
CA ASP A 209 9.03 0.04 25.93
C ASP A 209 9.02 1.45 25.33
N THR A 210 10.11 1.84 24.65
CA THR A 210 10.29 3.18 24.06
C THR A 210 9.09 3.64 23.24
N ALA A 211 8.63 2.81 22.31
CA ALA A 211 7.49 3.14 21.46
C ALA A 211 6.20 3.32 22.26
N LYS A 212 5.96 2.47 23.27
CA LYS A 212 4.80 2.54 24.16
C LYS A 212 4.80 3.83 24.99
N ARG A 213 5.96 4.25 25.50
CA ARG A 213 6.11 5.48 26.32
C ARG A 213 5.73 6.74 25.58
N VAL A 214 6.01 6.79 24.26
CA VAL A 214 5.70 7.95 23.40
C VAL A 214 4.57 7.69 22.42
N MET A 215 3.73 6.68 22.68
CA MET A 215 2.62 6.28 21.81
C MET A 215 1.76 7.47 21.38
N GLY A 216 1.42 7.50 20.06
CA GLY A 216 0.63 8.56 19.44
C GLY A 216 1.43 9.83 19.11
N LEU A 217 2.72 9.90 19.47
CA LEU A 217 3.57 10.99 19.03
C LEU A 217 3.91 10.82 17.54
N SER A 218 3.65 11.86 16.75
CA SER A 218 4.13 11.99 15.38
C SER A 218 5.37 12.86 15.34
N LEU A 219 6.43 12.36 14.72
CA LEU A 219 7.65 13.11 14.41
C LEU A 219 7.59 13.57 12.96
N ARG A 220 7.81 14.86 12.74
CA ARG A 220 7.86 15.48 11.42
C ARG A 220 9.27 16.00 11.14
N ASN A 221 9.61 16.04 9.85
CA ASN A 221 10.90 16.56 9.41
C ASN A 221 12.07 15.86 10.11
N ILE A 222 12.03 14.54 10.18
CA ILE A 222 13.12 13.70 10.68
C ILE A 222 13.78 12.96 9.52
N SER A 223 15.00 12.46 9.73
CA SER A 223 15.59 11.45 8.87
C SER A 223 15.65 10.11 9.62
N LEU A 224 15.30 9.03 8.94
CA LEU A 224 15.35 7.67 9.49
C LEU A 224 16.26 6.81 8.62
N SER A 225 17.22 6.16 9.23
CA SER A 225 18.13 5.23 8.57
C SER A 225 17.95 3.81 9.07
N ILE A 226 18.08 2.84 8.15
CA ILE A 226 18.08 1.40 8.45
C ILE A 226 19.53 0.93 8.50
N TRP A 227 19.86 0.12 9.50
CA TRP A 227 21.18 -0.43 9.75
C TRP A 227 21.13 -1.95 9.89
N ASP A 228 22.15 -2.61 9.35
CA ASP A 228 22.40 -4.05 9.40
C ASP A 228 23.84 -4.26 9.90
N GLU A 229 24.02 -4.88 11.04
CA GLU A 229 25.35 -5.12 11.64
C GLU A 229 26.29 -3.90 11.64
N GLY A 230 25.74 -2.75 12.00
CA GLY A 230 26.50 -1.49 12.06
C GLY A 230 26.74 -0.80 10.71
N LYS A 231 26.23 -1.34 9.59
CA LYS A 231 26.29 -0.71 8.26
C LYS A 231 24.95 -0.08 7.89
N LYS A 232 25.00 1.16 7.43
CA LYS A 232 23.81 1.86 6.94
C LYS A 232 23.37 1.27 5.59
N VAL A 233 22.13 0.79 5.53
CA VAL A 233 21.50 0.21 4.32
C VAL A 233 20.83 1.29 3.48
N THR A 234 20.01 2.14 4.11
CA THR A 234 19.27 3.21 3.44
C THR A 234 18.87 4.30 4.43
N GLU A 235 18.43 5.43 3.92
CA GLU A 235 17.93 6.54 4.72
C GLU A 235 16.80 7.25 3.98
N MET A 236 15.80 7.75 4.74
CA MET A 236 14.68 8.50 4.19
C MET A 236 14.30 9.66 5.11
N PHE A 237 14.05 10.83 4.51
CA PHE A 237 13.50 11.99 5.19
C PHE A 237 11.98 12.00 5.14
N GLY A 238 11.32 12.39 6.24
CA GLY A 238 9.86 12.51 6.26
C GLY A 238 9.25 12.51 7.65
N GLU A 239 8.12 11.81 7.78
CA GLU A 239 7.31 11.75 8.99
C GLU A 239 7.11 10.31 9.45
N MET A 240 7.10 10.09 10.77
CA MET A 240 6.75 8.82 11.40
C MET A 240 5.87 9.03 12.62
N MET A 241 5.28 7.96 13.10
CA MET A 241 4.45 7.97 14.33
C MET A 241 4.76 6.75 15.17
N PHE A 242 4.82 6.94 16.48
CA PHE A 242 4.93 5.86 17.46
C PHE A 242 3.57 5.21 17.71
N THR A 243 3.54 3.88 17.71
CA THR A 243 2.39 3.05 18.10
C THR A 243 2.64 2.39 19.46
N ARG A 244 1.70 1.61 19.92
CA ARG A 244 1.88 0.86 21.19
C ARG A 244 3.02 -0.16 21.12
N LYS A 245 3.26 -0.77 19.95
CA LYS A 245 4.20 -1.89 19.78
C LYS A 245 5.43 -1.55 18.94
N GLY A 246 5.50 -0.34 18.38
CA GLY A 246 6.58 0.03 17.48
C GLY A 246 6.29 1.34 16.75
N VAL A 247 6.57 1.37 15.44
CA VAL A 247 6.49 2.60 14.65
C VAL A 247 5.75 2.40 13.34
N THR A 248 5.16 3.48 12.83
CA THR A 248 4.43 3.56 11.56
C THR A 248 4.58 4.96 10.96
N GLY A 249 3.81 5.29 9.94
CA GLY A 249 3.82 6.58 9.26
C GLY A 249 4.54 6.51 7.91
N PRO A 250 4.50 7.59 7.12
CA PRO A 250 4.89 7.55 5.71
C PRO A 250 6.26 6.91 5.46
N ILE A 251 7.32 7.33 6.17
CA ILE A 251 8.68 6.78 5.96
C ILE A 251 8.79 5.31 6.38
N ILE A 252 8.14 4.93 7.49
CA ILE A 252 8.16 3.54 7.96
C ILE A 252 7.43 2.64 6.96
N LEU A 253 6.26 3.06 6.51
CA LEU A 253 5.48 2.29 5.54
C LEU A 253 6.26 2.10 4.23
N THR A 254 6.87 3.16 3.72
CA THR A 254 7.70 3.09 2.49
C THR A 254 8.91 2.16 2.68
N LEU A 255 9.58 2.22 3.83
CA LEU A 255 10.75 1.39 4.12
C LEU A 255 10.39 -0.02 4.59
N SER A 256 9.11 -0.31 4.84
CA SER A 256 8.67 -1.58 5.45
C SER A 256 9.02 -2.80 4.61
N GLU A 257 9.00 -2.73 3.28
CA GLU A 257 9.39 -3.84 2.41
C GLU A 257 10.86 -4.23 2.62
N THR A 258 11.75 -3.24 2.69
CA THR A 258 13.17 -3.47 3.03
C THR A 258 13.31 -4.10 4.43
N LEU A 259 12.61 -3.54 5.42
CA LEU A 259 12.64 -4.05 6.80
C LEU A 259 12.13 -5.49 6.90
N VAL A 260 11.00 -5.80 6.25
CA VAL A 260 10.42 -7.15 6.22
C VAL A 260 11.36 -8.15 5.53
N THR A 261 11.95 -7.76 4.40
CA THR A 261 12.93 -8.60 3.68
C THR A 261 14.15 -8.91 4.54
N MET A 262 14.68 -7.91 5.25
CA MET A 262 15.83 -8.10 6.15
C MET A 262 15.47 -9.01 7.34
N LEU A 263 14.32 -8.80 7.96
CA LEU A 263 13.84 -9.64 9.08
C LEU A 263 13.62 -11.09 8.65
N ASN A 264 13.03 -11.32 7.47
CA ASN A 264 12.84 -12.66 6.92
C ASN A 264 14.18 -13.38 6.63
N SER A 265 15.23 -12.61 6.35
CA SER A 265 16.60 -13.10 6.18
C SER A 265 17.35 -13.27 7.52
N ARG A 266 16.63 -13.18 8.67
CA ARG A 266 17.17 -13.29 10.03
C ARG A 266 18.29 -12.30 10.37
N LYS A 267 18.22 -11.10 9.79
CA LYS A 267 19.16 -10.02 10.07
C LYS A 267 18.82 -9.28 11.36
N GLU A 268 19.84 -8.74 12.03
CA GLU A 268 19.66 -7.79 13.12
C GLU A 268 19.38 -6.40 12.54
N VAL A 269 18.13 -5.97 12.60
CA VAL A 269 17.69 -4.73 11.99
C VAL A 269 17.55 -3.64 13.04
N GLN A 270 18.34 -2.58 12.90
CA GLN A 270 18.22 -1.37 13.73
C GLN A 270 17.78 -0.20 12.86
N ILE A 271 16.88 0.62 13.39
CA ILE A 271 16.59 1.95 12.84
C ILE A 271 17.21 3.02 13.74
N LYS A 272 17.75 4.06 13.13
CA LYS A 272 18.23 5.26 13.81
C LYS A 272 17.49 6.47 13.30
N ILE A 273 16.99 7.28 14.21
CA ILE A 273 16.19 8.47 13.92
C ILE A 273 17.01 9.71 14.21
N ASP A 274 17.26 10.51 13.19
CA ASP A 274 17.81 11.86 13.31
C ASP A 274 16.66 12.84 13.56
N LEU A 275 16.59 13.35 14.79
CA LEU A 275 15.57 14.32 15.20
C LEU A 275 15.88 15.75 14.77
N LYS A 276 17.06 16.00 14.23
CA LYS A 276 17.56 17.33 13.80
C LYS A 276 18.28 17.26 12.46
N PRO A 277 17.66 16.74 11.39
CA PRO A 277 18.35 16.50 10.12
C PRO A 277 18.85 17.75 9.41
N ALA A 278 18.25 18.92 9.69
CA ALA A 278 18.72 20.20 9.15
C ALA A 278 20.10 20.65 9.73
N LEU A 279 20.56 20.02 10.81
CA LEU A 279 21.83 20.33 11.45
C LEU A 279 22.75 19.11 11.37
N ASP A 280 23.93 19.27 10.79
CA ASP A 280 24.99 18.29 10.92
C ASP A 280 25.52 18.21 12.38
N HIS A 281 26.34 17.23 12.69
CA HIS A 281 26.87 17.04 14.03
C HIS A 281 27.60 18.29 14.58
N LYS A 282 28.34 19.02 13.74
CA LYS A 282 29.09 20.20 14.13
C LYS A 282 28.17 21.40 14.44
N LYS A 283 27.18 21.62 13.58
CA LYS A 283 26.19 22.70 13.77
C LYS A 283 25.29 22.44 14.98
N LEU A 284 24.88 21.17 15.20
CA LEU A 284 24.12 20.79 16.38
C LEU A 284 24.95 20.99 17.65
N ASP A 285 26.21 20.59 17.64
CA ASP A 285 27.14 20.76 18.74
C ASP A 285 27.24 22.24 19.14
N GLN A 286 27.50 23.11 18.17
CA GLN A 286 27.58 24.57 18.39
C GLN A 286 26.25 25.13 18.93
N ARG A 287 25.12 24.65 18.45
CA ARG A 287 23.81 25.05 18.96
C ARG A 287 23.62 24.66 20.41
N LEU A 288 23.94 23.42 20.76
CA LEU A 288 23.82 22.90 22.14
C LEU A 288 24.73 23.70 23.09
N LEU A 289 25.98 23.98 22.71
CA LEU A 289 26.92 24.82 23.50
C LEU A 289 26.37 26.21 23.75
N ARG A 290 25.76 26.84 22.75
CA ARG A 290 25.11 28.15 22.92
C ARG A 290 23.92 28.09 23.86
N GLU A 291 23.08 27.07 23.78
CA GLU A 291 21.92 26.88 24.68
C GLU A 291 22.41 26.68 26.14
N LEU A 292 23.45 25.89 26.34
CA LEU A 292 24.07 25.67 27.66
C LEU A 292 24.64 26.99 28.27
N SER A 293 25.32 27.77 27.45
CA SER A 293 25.96 29.03 27.91
C SER A 293 24.93 30.11 28.17
N ASN A 294 24.01 30.34 27.23
CA ASN A 294 23.02 31.44 27.32
C ASN A 294 22.00 31.22 28.42
N ASN A 295 21.71 29.95 28.75
CA ASN A 295 20.69 29.55 29.71
C ASN A 295 21.27 28.89 30.96
N SER A 296 22.51 29.19 31.31
CA SER A 296 23.32 28.50 32.32
C SER A 296 22.62 28.26 33.68
N LYS A 297 21.74 29.16 34.09
CA LYS A 297 20.95 29.06 35.36
C LYS A 297 19.70 28.17 35.26
N GLN A 298 19.25 27.82 34.04
CA GLN A 298 18.13 26.93 33.82
C GLN A 298 18.50 25.47 34.14
N ASN A 299 17.51 24.61 34.20
CA ASN A 299 17.73 23.18 34.42
C ASN A 299 17.73 22.40 33.11
N PHE A 300 18.27 21.17 33.15
CA PHE A 300 18.41 20.28 32.00
C PHE A 300 17.05 19.97 31.34
N ARG A 301 15.98 19.79 32.14
CA ARG A 301 14.63 19.59 31.61
C ARG A 301 14.14 20.76 30.74
N SER A 302 14.52 21.99 31.09
CA SER A 302 14.19 23.18 30.28
C SER A 302 14.89 23.16 28.91
N LEU A 303 16.15 22.71 28.86
CA LEU A 303 16.86 22.51 27.59
C LEU A 303 16.15 21.46 26.72
N LEU A 304 15.74 20.33 27.29
CA LEU A 304 15.01 19.30 26.54
C LEU A 304 13.69 19.81 25.98
N LYS A 305 12.96 20.67 26.72
CA LYS A 305 11.71 21.32 26.21
C LYS A 305 11.95 22.18 24.96
N ALA A 306 13.11 22.83 24.84
CA ALA A 306 13.47 23.62 23.65
C ALA A 306 13.87 22.75 22.47
N LEU A 307 14.26 21.49 22.71
CA LEU A 307 14.82 20.60 21.68
C LEU A 307 13.83 19.52 21.21
N LEU A 308 12.91 19.08 22.04
CA LEU A 308 12.11 17.87 21.84
C LEU A 308 10.60 18.09 22.05
N PRO A 309 9.75 17.29 21.41
CA PRO A 309 8.35 17.19 21.78
C PRO A 309 8.20 16.79 23.25
N LEU A 310 7.19 17.31 23.93
CA LEU A 310 6.99 17.10 25.37
C LEU A 310 6.97 15.63 25.79
N LYS A 311 6.37 14.76 24.99
CA LYS A 311 6.32 13.31 25.27
C LYS A 311 7.68 12.62 25.26
N MET A 312 8.71 13.20 24.63
CA MET A 312 10.05 12.61 24.58
C MET A 312 10.95 13.03 25.75
N ILE A 313 10.56 14.03 26.53
CA ILE A 313 11.43 14.62 27.55
C ILE A 313 11.80 13.59 28.61
N ASP A 314 10.82 12.94 29.23
CA ASP A 314 11.07 11.95 30.30
C ASP A 314 11.81 10.71 29.78
N LEU A 315 11.54 10.31 28.53
CA LEU A 315 12.30 9.26 27.87
C LEU A 315 13.78 9.63 27.70
N PHE A 316 14.05 10.88 27.30
CA PHE A 316 15.43 11.37 27.14
C PHE A 316 16.17 11.53 28.46
N VAL A 317 15.47 11.98 29.51
CA VAL A 317 16.03 12.04 30.87
C VAL A 317 16.50 10.66 31.30
N ASP A 318 15.68 9.63 31.14
CA ASP A 318 16.01 8.27 31.53
C ASP A 318 17.15 7.67 30.68
N LEU A 319 17.10 7.83 29.35
CA LEU A 319 18.12 7.33 28.44
C LEU A 319 19.51 8.00 28.60
N LEU A 320 19.51 9.25 29.01
CA LEU A 320 20.76 10.00 29.24
C LEU A 320 21.27 9.83 30.67
N GLU A 321 20.43 9.38 31.60
CA GLU A 321 20.76 9.26 33.03
C GLU A 321 21.29 10.58 33.59
N ILE A 322 20.62 11.71 33.24
CA ILE A 322 20.96 13.05 33.70
C ILE A 322 19.83 13.58 34.59
N ASP A 323 20.17 14.06 35.79
CA ASP A 323 19.18 14.68 36.67
C ASP A 323 18.47 15.85 35.93
N PRO A 324 17.12 15.79 35.76
CA PRO A 324 16.38 16.83 35.09
C PRO A 324 16.45 18.21 35.79
N ALA A 325 16.80 18.26 37.09
CA ALA A 325 16.98 19.48 37.86
C ALA A 325 18.43 20.03 37.75
N LYS A 326 19.38 19.27 37.22
CA LYS A 326 20.77 19.69 37.04
C LYS A 326 20.87 20.99 36.28
N LYS A 327 21.67 21.95 36.80
CA LYS A 327 21.86 23.25 36.15
C LYS A 327 22.68 23.10 34.86
N LEU A 328 22.37 23.90 33.83
CA LEU A 328 23.01 23.77 32.53
C LEU A 328 24.52 24.04 32.55
N HIS A 329 25.02 24.91 33.45
CA HIS A 329 26.45 25.11 33.62
C HIS A 329 27.19 23.93 34.27
N GLN A 330 26.46 22.96 34.83
CA GLN A 330 27.02 21.76 35.43
C GLN A 330 27.00 20.56 34.46
N VAL A 331 26.41 20.69 33.27
CA VAL A 331 26.39 19.64 32.25
C VAL A 331 27.82 19.39 31.76
N THR A 332 28.26 18.16 31.92
CA THR A 332 29.62 17.75 31.54
C THR A 332 29.77 17.60 30.02
N GLY A 333 31.02 17.63 29.52
CA GLY A 333 31.27 17.38 28.09
C GLY A 333 30.78 16.02 27.61
N GLU A 334 30.84 14.99 28.48
CA GLU A 334 30.35 13.65 28.16
C GLU A 334 28.82 13.60 28.07
N GLU A 335 28.12 14.25 29.00
CA GLU A 335 26.65 14.37 28.96
C GLU A 335 26.19 15.15 27.74
N HIS A 336 26.87 16.23 27.39
CA HIS A 336 26.65 16.98 26.18
C HIS A 336 26.82 16.12 24.91
N LYS A 337 27.89 15.34 24.84
CA LYS A 337 28.13 14.39 23.73
C LYS A 337 27.05 13.34 23.64
N ARG A 338 26.63 12.72 24.76
CA ARG A 338 25.54 11.75 24.81
C ARG A 338 24.22 12.37 24.29
N LEU A 339 23.87 13.57 24.74
CA LEU A 339 22.68 14.28 24.25
C LEU A 339 22.72 14.52 22.74
N ARG A 340 23.87 15.02 22.23
CA ARG A 340 24.06 15.25 20.80
C ARG A 340 23.90 13.98 19.99
N MET A 341 24.53 12.88 20.42
CA MET A 341 24.43 11.58 19.74
C MET A 341 23.00 11.06 19.75
N LEU A 342 22.31 11.13 20.89
CA LEU A 342 20.93 10.66 20.99
C LEU A 342 19.96 11.49 20.12
N LEU A 343 20.21 12.79 19.94
CA LEU A 343 19.42 13.65 19.03
C LEU A 343 19.65 13.31 17.57
N LYS A 344 20.87 12.84 17.20
CA LYS A 344 21.23 12.51 15.81
C LYS A 344 20.98 11.06 15.44
N GLU A 345 21.09 10.16 16.41
CA GLU A 345 21.05 8.71 16.18
C GLU A 345 20.19 8.02 17.24
N PHE A 346 18.94 8.47 17.41
CA PHE A 346 18.00 7.83 18.35
C PHE A 346 17.71 6.40 17.90
N PRO A 347 18.23 5.37 18.61
CA PRO A 347 18.20 4.00 18.13
C PRO A 347 16.92 3.27 18.52
N MET A 348 16.43 2.41 17.64
CA MET A 348 15.39 1.42 17.97
C MET A 348 15.71 0.11 17.27
N GLN A 349 15.66 -1.00 18.01
CA GLN A 349 15.81 -2.35 17.47
C GLN A 349 14.48 -2.79 16.87
N VAL A 350 14.46 -3.17 15.59
CA VAL A 350 13.28 -3.75 14.92
C VAL A 350 13.27 -5.25 15.17
N ILE A 351 12.18 -5.78 15.70
CA ILE A 351 12.03 -7.19 16.08
C ILE A 351 10.98 -7.94 15.27
N GLY A 352 10.26 -7.24 14.41
CA GLY A 352 9.20 -7.81 13.58
C GLY A 352 8.39 -6.75 12.85
N HIS A 353 7.34 -7.20 12.22
CA HIS A 353 6.36 -6.35 11.55
C HIS A 353 4.95 -6.77 11.93
N ASP A 354 3.96 -5.93 11.66
CA ASP A 354 2.56 -6.27 11.87
C ASP A 354 2.07 -7.27 10.79
N SER A 355 0.93 -7.90 11.04
CA SER A 355 0.34 -8.90 10.14
C SER A 355 -0.28 -8.28 8.88
N TYR A 356 -0.75 -9.14 8.00
CA TYR A 356 -1.56 -8.72 6.85
C TYR A 356 -2.84 -7.94 7.25
N ASP A 357 -3.33 -8.07 8.49
CA ASP A 357 -4.49 -7.31 8.97
C ASP A 357 -4.27 -5.79 8.93
N HIS A 358 -3.00 -5.37 9.01
CA HIS A 358 -2.61 -3.96 8.99
C HIS A 358 -1.71 -3.60 7.80
N ALA A 359 -1.37 -4.54 6.93
CA ALA A 359 -0.61 -4.28 5.71
C ALA A 359 -1.49 -3.63 4.65
N ILE A 360 -1.08 -2.46 4.16
CA ILE A 360 -1.85 -1.72 3.13
C ILE A 360 -1.83 -2.48 1.82
N VAL A 361 -0.69 -3.07 1.44
CA VAL A 361 -0.51 -3.85 0.23
C VAL A 361 0.29 -5.13 0.50
N THR A 362 0.23 -6.06 -0.45
CA THR A 362 1.01 -7.28 -0.49
C THR A 362 2.20 -7.08 -1.44
N SER A 363 3.41 -7.42 -1.02
CA SER A 363 4.54 -7.65 -1.92
C SER A 363 4.53 -9.11 -2.36
N GLY A 364 4.95 -9.41 -3.60
CA GLY A 364 4.77 -10.73 -4.20
C GLY A 364 3.42 -10.87 -4.91
N GLY A 365 3.13 -12.05 -5.43
CA GLY A 365 1.91 -12.35 -6.20
C GLY A 365 2.19 -13.09 -7.48
N ILE A 366 1.28 -13.06 -8.45
CA ILE A 366 1.42 -13.77 -9.74
C ILE A 366 2.60 -13.19 -10.51
N SER A 367 3.49 -14.07 -10.97
CA SER A 367 4.72 -13.71 -11.70
C SER A 367 4.43 -12.87 -12.94
N LEU A 368 5.02 -11.69 -13.01
CA LEU A 368 4.88 -10.77 -14.14
C LEU A 368 5.44 -11.34 -15.45
N LYS A 369 6.36 -12.32 -15.39
CA LYS A 369 6.94 -12.96 -16.58
C LYS A 369 5.90 -13.76 -17.36
N GLU A 370 4.87 -14.21 -16.69
CA GLU A 370 3.81 -15.09 -17.20
C GLU A 370 2.54 -14.33 -17.60
N ILE A 371 2.57 -13.00 -17.55
CA ILE A 371 1.48 -12.11 -17.97
C ILE A 371 1.98 -11.23 -19.11
N ASP A 372 1.15 -11.02 -20.12
CA ASP A 372 1.43 -10.06 -21.18
C ASP A 372 1.18 -8.63 -20.67
N PRO A 373 2.22 -7.76 -20.60
CA PRO A 373 2.07 -6.40 -20.09
C PRO A 373 1.23 -5.50 -21.00
N THR A 374 0.93 -5.92 -22.24
CA THR A 374 0.16 -5.13 -23.22
C THR A 374 -1.32 -5.46 -23.25
N THR A 375 -1.71 -6.58 -22.66
CA THR A 375 -3.11 -7.05 -22.63
C THR A 375 -3.58 -7.45 -21.24
N MET A 376 -2.67 -7.69 -20.30
CA MET A 376 -2.90 -8.32 -18.99
C MET A 376 -3.33 -9.78 -19.09
N GLU A 377 -3.26 -10.41 -20.25
CA GLU A 377 -3.59 -11.81 -20.48
C GLU A 377 -2.48 -12.74 -19.96
N SER A 378 -2.86 -13.89 -19.45
CA SER A 378 -1.96 -14.98 -19.14
C SER A 378 -1.26 -15.50 -20.40
N LYS A 379 0.05 -15.73 -20.31
CA LYS A 379 0.81 -16.42 -21.35
C LYS A 379 0.68 -17.94 -21.28
N LEU A 380 0.09 -18.46 -20.20
CA LEU A 380 -0.03 -19.90 -19.94
C LEU A 380 -1.43 -20.43 -20.24
N ALA A 381 -2.45 -19.58 -20.17
CA ALA A 381 -3.83 -19.95 -20.41
C ALA A 381 -4.55 -18.83 -21.18
N SER A 382 -5.03 -19.13 -22.37
CA SER A 382 -5.73 -18.17 -23.22
C SER A 382 -7.06 -17.72 -22.59
N ASN A 383 -7.43 -16.45 -22.78
CA ASN A 383 -8.66 -15.85 -22.24
C ASN A 383 -8.67 -15.74 -20.70
N LEU A 384 -7.52 -15.88 -20.03
CA LEU A 384 -7.34 -15.64 -18.60
C LEU A 384 -6.56 -14.34 -18.40
N TYR A 385 -7.10 -13.43 -17.63
CA TYR A 385 -6.53 -12.11 -17.36
C TYR A 385 -6.31 -11.92 -15.86
N PHE A 386 -5.31 -11.09 -15.52
CA PHE A 386 -5.01 -10.74 -14.13
C PHE A 386 -4.81 -9.24 -14.01
N ALA A 387 -5.46 -8.59 -13.02
CA ALA A 387 -5.30 -7.16 -12.82
C ALA A 387 -5.38 -6.76 -11.34
N GLY A 388 -4.75 -5.65 -10.99
CA GLY A 388 -4.67 -5.16 -9.63
C GLY A 388 -3.65 -5.88 -8.77
N GLU A 389 -3.84 -5.84 -7.45
CA GLU A 389 -2.86 -6.31 -6.44
C GLU A 389 -2.62 -7.83 -6.44
N VAL A 390 -3.36 -8.61 -7.22
CA VAL A 390 -3.13 -10.06 -7.36
C VAL A 390 -1.84 -10.37 -8.14
N ILE A 391 -1.35 -9.47 -8.97
CA ILE A 391 -0.08 -9.60 -9.68
C ILE A 391 1.09 -9.09 -8.80
N ASP A 392 2.30 -9.56 -9.06
CA ASP A 392 3.50 -9.15 -8.30
C ASP A 392 3.93 -7.71 -8.58
N VAL A 393 3.03 -6.76 -8.27
CA VAL A 393 3.28 -5.31 -8.40
C VAL A 393 2.83 -4.61 -7.12
N ASN A 394 3.79 -3.98 -6.44
CA ASN A 394 3.54 -3.13 -5.29
C ASN A 394 4.44 -1.89 -5.35
N GLY A 395 3.90 -0.75 -5.00
CA GLY A 395 4.59 0.53 -5.00
C GLY A 395 4.53 1.20 -3.63
N GLU A 396 5.22 2.34 -3.51
CA GLU A 396 5.23 3.18 -2.32
C GLU A 396 3.83 3.70 -1.94
N THR A 397 3.74 4.36 -0.77
CA THR A 397 2.53 5.11 -0.38
C THR A 397 2.42 6.39 -1.22
N GLY A 398 1.18 6.77 -1.61
CA GLY A 398 1.00 8.03 -2.33
C GLY A 398 -0.04 8.02 -3.44
N GLY A 399 -0.85 6.97 -3.57
CA GLY A 399 -1.83 6.78 -4.66
C GLY A 399 -1.35 5.82 -5.75
N TYR A 400 -0.08 5.41 -5.71
CA TYR A 400 0.56 4.60 -6.76
C TYR A 400 -0.13 3.24 -6.93
N ASN A 401 -0.39 2.50 -5.85
CA ASN A 401 -1.00 1.16 -5.89
C ASN A 401 -2.44 1.19 -6.41
N LEU A 402 -3.20 2.24 -6.10
CA LEU A 402 -4.54 2.39 -6.67
C LEU A 402 -4.48 2.70 -8.17
N THR A 403 -3.56 3.58 -8.59
CA THR A 403 -3.38 3.87 -10.02
C THR A 403 -2.99 2.61 -10.79
N SER A 404 -2.06 1.79 -10.29
CA SER A 404 -1.71 0.53 -10.95
C SER A 404 -2.91 -0.42 -11.05
N SER A 405 -3.74 -0.48 -10.02
CA SER A 405 -4.95 -1.30 -10.03
C SER A 405 -5.97 -0.81 -11.06
N TRP A 406 -6.19 0.50 -11.15
CA TRP A 406 -7.07 1.10 -12.16
C TRP A 406 -6.52 0.87 -13.58
N SER A 407 -5.24 1.15 -13.82
CA SER A 407 -4.63 1.05 -15.15
C SER A 407 -4.57 -0.38 -15.67
N THR A 408 -4.21 -1.34 -14.81
CA THR A 408 -4.18 -2.77 -15.20
C THR A 408 -5.59 -3.32 -15.42
N GLY A 409 -6.56 -2.92 -14.60
CA GLY A 409 -7.97 -3.28 -14.79
C GLY A 409 -8.56 -2.70 -16.08
N PHE A 410 -8.27 -1.44 -16.37
CA PHE A 410 -8.66 -0.77 -17.62
C PHE A 410 -8.12 -1.52 -18.85
N LEU A 411 -6.83 -1.85 -18.81
CA LEU A 411 -6.17 -2.56 -19.91
C LEU A 411 -6.76 -3.97 -20.11
N ALA A 412 -6.96 -4.72 -19.01
CA ALA A 412 -7.57 -6.05 -19.07
C ALA A 412 -8.99 -5.99 -19.64
N GLY A 413 -9.82 -5.05 -19.19
CA GLY A 413 -11.18 -4.85 -19.69
C GLY A 413 -11.21 -4.57 -21.18
N ARG A 414 -10.40 -3.64 -21.65
CA ARG A 414 -10.30 -3.33 -23.10
C ARG A 414 -9.79 -4.50 -23.90
N SER A 415 -8.84 -5.26 -23.40
CA SER A 415 -8.29 -6.44 -24.09
C SER A 415 -9.38 -7.49 -24.24
N MET A 416 -10.18 -7.75 -23.21
CA MET A 416 -11.30 -8.69 -23.27
C MET A 416 -12.38 -8.24 -24.26
N ARG A 417 -12.76 -6.96 -24.25
CA ARG A 417 -13.76 -6.39 -25.18
C ARG A 417 -13.36 -6.55 -26.65
N ASN A 418 -12.07 -6.31 -26.95
CA ASN A 418 -11.57 -6.26 -28.31
C ASN A 418 -11.18 -7.65 -28.87
N LYS A 419 -11.21 -8.68 -28.04
CA LYS A 419 -10.83 -10.03 -28.45
C LYS A 419 -11.98 -10.70 -29.19
N ASP A 420 -11.71 -11.15 -30.43
CA ASP A 420 -12.65 -11.99 -31.17
C ASP A 420 -12.74 -13.38 -30.51
N LEU A 421 -13.94 -13.77 -30.12
CA LEU A 421 -14.21 -15.07 -29.51
C LEU A 421 -14.55 -16.15 -30.53
N GLY A 422 -14.57 -15.80 -31.83
CA GLY A 422 -14.75 -16.76 -32.93
C GLY A 422 -16.14 -17.39 -32.98
N ARG A 423 -17.18 -16.68 -32.47
CA ARG A 423 -18.60 -17.14 -32.48
C ARG A 423 -19.47 -16.25 -33.31
#